data_abe4fb8f0182a65ec3418efb63081c4f
#
_entry.id   abe4fb8f0182a65ec3418efb63081c4f
#
_cell.length_a   1.000
_cell.length_b   1.000
_cell.length_c   1.000
_cell.angle_alpha   90.00
_cell.angle_beta   90.00
_cell.angle_gamma   90.00
#
_symmetry.space_group_name_H-M   'P 1'
#
loop_
_entity.id
_entity.type
_entity.pdbx_description
1 polymer ?
#
loop_
_entity_poly.entity_id
_entity_poly.type
_entity_poly.pdbx_seq_one_letter_code
_entity_poly.pdbx_strand_id
1 'polypeptide(L)'
;MIRGIVFDLFDTLVDQNHDQLRPVELEGHKVGATTPGLFARARDEFGVDLPAREFVDRLNQSDRTLRVDTIDQGLELSTLDRFTALGTDLGLADVLAFGRALTDVHMGALYEACSVPLHHEAVLTSLAIDYRMALCSNFSDAATARAIVSEAGFDPHLMAMVISEEMGVRKPRREILDATIDALGFAPNEILHVGDNLVADIEGATAAGMRTVWLTRQIGDPEAAMARYEGPQPDFALEDLLDLPVLVARLGV
;
A
#
# COMPACT_ATOMS: atom_id res chain seq x y z
N MET A 1 -27.16 8.80 1.16
CA MET A 1 -27.19 7.39 0.70
C MET A 1 -25.85 7.07 0.11
N ILE A 2 -25.19 5.98 0.52
CA ILE A 2 -23.91 5.54 -0.07
C ILE A 2 -24.17 4.91 -1.46
N ARG A 3 -23.32 5.21 -2.43
CA ARG A 3 -23.38 4.72 -3.83
C ARG A 3 -22.03 4.18 -4.30
N GLY A 4 -20.93 4.66 -3.71
CA GLY A 4 -19.58 4.23 -4.01
C GLY A 4 -18.86 3.70 -2.78
N ILE A 5 -17.96 2.73 -2.97
CA ILE A 5 -17.08 2.21 -1.93
C ILE A 5 -15.64 2.27 -2.45
N VAL A 6 -14.76 2.86 -1.67
CA VAL A 6 -13.32 2.88 -1.94
C VAL A 6 -12.64 1.97 -0.94
N PHE A 7 -11.78 1.10 -1.41
CA PHE A 7 -10.97 0.22 -0.57
C PHE A 7 -9.50 0.61 -0.61
N ASP A 8 -8.83 0.55 0.51
CA ASP A 8 -7.39 0.34 0.52
C ASP A 8 -7.06 -1.11 0.11
N LEU A 9 -5.77 -1.41 -0.17
CA LEU A 9 -5.35 -2.74 -0.63
C LEU A 9 -4.82 -3.59 0.53
N PHE A 10 -3.67 -3.20 1.08
CA PHE A 10 -2.95 -4.03 2.05
C PHE A 10 -3.59 -3.94 3.43
N ASP A 11 -3.66 -5.09 4.12
CA ASP A 11 -4.34 -5.25 5.41
C ASP A 11 -5.83 -4.83 5.41
N THR A 12 -6.36 -4.59 4.19
CA THR A 12 -7.77 -4.29 3.91
C THR A 12 -8.39 -5.33 2.98
N LEU A 13 -8.05 -5.34 1.68
CA LEU A 13 -8.51 -6.35 0.72
C LEU A 13 -7.62 -7.58 0.69
N VAL A 14 -6.32 -7.41 0.89
CA VAL A 14 -5.33 -8.48 0.98
C VAL A 14 -4.55 -8.35 2.28
N ASP A 15 -4.20 -9.48 2.86
CA ASP A 15 -3.34 -9.53 4.05
C ASP A 15 -1.89 -9.49 3.65
N GLN A 16 -1.09 -8.70 4.36
CA GLN A 16 0.34 -8.76 4.28
C GLN A 16 0.89 -9.58 5.45
N ASN A 17 1.64 -10.65 5.17
CA ASN A 17 2.28 -11.46 6.20
C ASN A 17 3.51 -10.72 6.76
N HIS A 18 3.28 -9.90 7.77
CA HIS A 18 4.31 -9.13 8.44
C HIS A 18 5.42 -9.99 9.07
N ASP A 19 5.13 -11.26 9.40
CA ASP A 19 6.14 -12.18 9.95
C ASP A 19 7.18 -12.57 8.90
N GLN A 20 6.80 -12.74 7.65
CA GLN A 20 7.72 -12.99 6.53
C GLN A 20 8.58 -11.77 6.18
N LEU A 21 8.10 -10.57 6.53
CA LEU A 21 8.78 -9.31 6.28
C LEU A 21 9.58 -8.79 7.49
N ARG A 22 9.70 -9.60 8.54
CA ARG A 22 10.53 -9.23 9.71
C ARG A 22 11.98 -9.07 9.32
N PRO A 23 12.68 -8.14 10.00
CA PRO A 23 14.12 -7.99 9.82
C PRO A 23 14.86 -9.31 10.07
N VAL A 24 15.83 -9.59 9.20
CA VAL A 24 16.69 -10.78 9.23
C VAL A 24 18.15 -10.40 9.51
N GLU A 25 19.00 -11.39 9.72
CA GLU A 25 20.43 -11.16 9.87
C GLU A 25 21.17 -11.34 8.53
N LEU A 26 22.05 -10.40 8.20
CA LEU A 26 23.02 -10.46 7.11
C LEU A 26 24.40 -10.16 7.67
N GLU A 27 25.30 -11.16 7.68
CA GLU A 27 26.68 -11.07 8.21
C GLU A 27 26.73 -10.43 9.64
N GLY A 28 25.81 -10.83 10.52
CA GLY A 28 25.73 -10.31 11.89
C GLY A 28 25.07 -8.96 12.06
N HIS A 29 24.44 -8.42 10.99
CA HIS A 29 23.71 -7.15 11.01
C HIS A 29 22.21 -7.38 10.79
N LYS A 30 21.37 -6.74 11.60
CA LYS A 30 19.91 -6.74 11.43
C LYS A 30 19.53 -5.83 10.26
N VAL A 31 18.89 -6.41 9.24
CA VAL A 31 18.52 -5.72 7.99
C VAL A 31 17.07 -6.03 7.61
N GLY A 32 16.48 -5.27 6.68
CA GLY A 32 15.15 -5.58 6.15
C GLY A 32 15.10 -6.95 5.47
N ALA A 33 13.96 -7.60 5.48
CA ALA A 33 13.77 -8.97 4.99
C ALA A 33 14.26 -9.18 3.54
N THR A 34 14.07 -8.19 2.68
CA THR A 34 14.48 -8.27 1.26
C THR A 34 15.96 -7.96 1.03
N THR A 35 16.64 -7.33 1.99
CA THR A 35 18.03 -6.86 1.84
C THR A 35 19.04 -7.94 1.45
N PRO A 36 19.00 -9.17 1.98
CA PRO A 36 19.91 -10.23 1.53
C PRO A 36 19.76 -10.55 0.05
N GLY A 37 18.53 -10.62 -0.45
CA GLY A 37 18.26 -10.82 -1.87
C GLY A 37 18.72 -9.65 -2.75
N LEU A 38 18.52 -8.41 -2.29
CA LEU A 38 19.00 -7.20 -2.96
C LEU A 38 20.54 -7.20 -3.06
N PHE A 39 21.22 -7.52 -1.96
CA PHE A 39 22.69 -7.60 -1.94
C PHE A 39 23.23 -8.70 -2.86
N ALA A 40 22.64 -9.89 -2.81
CA ALA A 40 23.02 -11.00 -3.68
C ALA A 40 22.85 -10.62 -5.17
N ARG A 41 21.71 -10.04 -5.53
CA ARG A 41 21.42 -9.59 -6.91
C ARG A 41 22.42 -8.52 -7.37
N ALA A 42 22.71 -7.53 -6.53
CA ALA A 42 23.66 -6.46 -6.81
C ALA A 42 25.07 -7.01 -7.07
N ARG A 43 25.53 -7.96 -6.25
CA ARG A 43 26.85 -8.59 -6.38
C ARG A 43 26.93 -9.50 -7.60
N ASP A 44 25.96 -10.40 -7.77
CA ASP A 44 26.06 -11.51 -8.72
C ASP A 44 25.79 -11.06 -10.17
N GLU A 45 24.92 -10.08 -10.38
CA GLU A 45 24.55 -9.63 -11.72
C GLU A 45 25.19 -8.29 -12.13
N PHE A 46 25.49 -7.43 -11.16
CA PHE A 46 26.01 -6.07 -11.44
C PHE A 46 27.45 -5.86 -10.96
N GLY A 47 28.08 -6.89 -10.40
CA GLY A 47 29.48 -6.84 -10.01
C GLY A 47 29.76 -5.86 -8.86
N VAL A 48 28.77 -5.60 -7.99
CA VAL A 48 28.96 -4.75 -6.81
C VAL A 48 29.88 -5.47 -5.82
N ASP A 49 31.14 -5.07 -5.80
CA ASP A 49 32.19 -5.64 -4.96
C ASP A 49 32.36 -4.81 -3.69
N LEU A 50 31.38 -4.93 -2.78
CA LEU A 50 31.35 -4.26 -1.48
C LEU A 50 31.07 -5.27 -0.38
N PRO A 51 31.59 -5.06 0.85
CA PRO A 51 31.10 -5.79 2.03
C PRO A 51 29.60 -5.57 2.22
N ALA A 52 28.88 -6.58 2.70
CA ALA A 52 27.42 -6.48 2.93
C ALA A 52 27.05 -5.27 3.79
N ARG A 53 27.85 -4.98 4.83
CA ARG A 53 27.65 -3.81 5.69
C ARG A 53 27.68 -2.50 4.92
N GLU A 54 28.66 -2.32 4.04
CA GLU A 54 28.79 -1.08 3.27
C GLU A 54 27.64 -0.92 2.27
N PHE A 55 27.21 -2.01 1.63
CA PHE A 55 26.01 -2.01 0.77
C PHE A 55 24.76 -1.58 1.56
N VAL A 56 24.55 -2.15 2.75
CA VAL A 56 23.43 -1.80 3.63
C VAL A 56 23.48 -0.34 4.07
N ASP A 57 24.67 0.16 4.42
CA ASP A 57 24.85 1.56 4.83
C ASP A 57 24.50 2.52 3.67
N ARG A 58 24.92 2.22 2.45
CA ARG A 58 24.59 3.00 1.25
C ARG A 58 23.08 2.94 0.92
N LEU A 59 22.47 1.74 0.95
CA LEU A 59 21.04 1.57 0.77
C LEU A 59 20.26 2.43 1.78
N ASN A 60 20.59 2.32 3.06
CA ASN A 60 19.93 3.09 4.11
C ASN A 60 20.16 4.60 3.98
N GLN A 61 21.34 5.02 3.53
CA GLN A 61 21.63 6.44 3.32
C GLN A 61 20.84 7.00 2.14
N SER A 62 20.79 6.28 1.02
CA SER A 62 19.99 6.64 -0.15
C SER A 62 18.50 6.76 0.23
N ASP A 63 17.97 5.76 0.93
CA ASP A 63 16.57 5.76 1.40
C ASP A 63 16.27 6.98 2.28
N ARG A 64 17.11 7.28 3.26
CA ARG A 64 16.91 8.45 4.14
C ARG A 64 16.90 9.76 3.36
N THR A 65 17.83 9.91 2.40
CA THR A 65 17.92 11.14 1.60
C THR A 65 16.67 11.33 0.74
N LEU A 66 16.23 10.28 0.06
CA LEU A 66 15.05 10.35 -0.82
C LEU A 66 13.75 10.58 -0.03
N ARG A 67 13.58 9.95 1.14
CA ARG A 67 12.35 10.06 1.94
C ARG A 67 12.06 11.48 2.39
N VAL A 68 13.08 12.27 2.73
CA VAL A 68 12.90 13.68 3.18
C VAL A 68 12.19 14.51 2.12
N ASP A 69 12.54 14.31 0.84
CA ASP A 69 12.01 15.09 -0.28
C ASP A 69 10.76 14.45 -0.93
N THR A 70 10.39 13.23 -0.50
CA THR A 70 9.25 12.50 -1.06
C THR A 70 8.25 12.08 0.03
N ILE A 71 8.43 10.93 0.63
CA ILE A 71 7.47 10.31 1.57
C ILE A 71 7.09 11.24 2.71
N ASP A 72 8.09 11.95 3.29
CA ASP A 72 7.87 12.87 4.41
C ASP A 72 7.11 14.14 3.97
N GLN A 73 7.01 14.39 2.65
CA GLN A 73 6.18 15.44 2.03
C GLN A 73 4.84 14.93 1.49
N GLY A 74 4.51 13.65 1.72
CA GLY A 74 3.31 13.01 1.19
C GLY A 74 3.38 12.71 -0.31
N LEU A 75 4.58 12.79 -0.91
CA LEU A 75 4.83 12.35 -2.27
C LEU A 75 5.16 10.85 -2.30
N GLU A 76 4.93 10.19 -3.42
CA GLU A 76 5.33 8.80 -3.56
C GLU A 76 6.76 8.69 -4.09
N LEU A 77 7.48 7.72 -3.57
CA LEU A 77 8.79 7.31 -4.07
C LEU A 77 8.66 5.93 -4.69
N SER A 78 8.73 5.84 -6.03
CA SER A 78 8.67 4.55 -6.69
C SER A 78 9.84 3.65 -6.26
N THR A 79 9.60 2.35 -6.17
CA THR A 79 10.67 1.39 -5.84
C THR A 79 11.75 1.38 -6.93
N LEU A 80 11.38 1.61 -8.17
CA LEU A 80 12.32 1.73 -9.28
C LEU A 80 13.25 2.96 -9.09
N ASP A 81 12.71 4.14 -8.78
CA ASP A 81 13.52 5.34 -8.56
C ASP A 81 14.43 5.18 -7.34
N ARG A 82 13.94 4.59 -6.27
CA ARG A 82 14.70 4.25 -5.07
C ARG A 82 15.95 3.45 -5.40
N PHE A 83 15.83 2.37 -6.16
CA PHE A 83 16.97 1.52 -6.50
C PHE A 83 17.80 2.07 -7.64
N THR A 84 17.23 2.85 -8.55
CA THR A 84 18.00 3.58 -9.58
C THR A 84 18.92 4.62 -8.93
N ALA A 85 18.45 5.32 -7.91
CA ALA A 85 19.26 6.25 -7.14
C ALA A 85 20.43 5.54 -6.41
N LEU A 86 20.17 4.37 -5.82
CA LEU A 86 21.22 3.54 -5.23
C LEU A 86 22.26 3.13 -6.30
N GLY A 87 21.83 2.71 -7.48
CA GLY A 87 22.72 2.39 -8.59
C GLY A 87 23.60 3.57 -9.01
N THR A 88 23.04 4.78 -8.97
CA THR A 88 23.79 6.02 -9.22
C THR A 88 24.84 6.27 -8.14
N ASP A 89 24.48 6.13 -6.86
CA ASP A 89 25.41 6.27 -5.74
C ASP A 89 26.56 5.24 -5.78
N LEU A 90 26.26 4.03 -6.26
CA LEU A 90 27.24 2.97 -6.45
C LEU A 90 28.12 3.17 -7.70
N GLY A 91 27.83 4.16 -8.54
CA GLY A 91 28.59 4.46 -9.76
C GLY A 91 28.41 3.44 -10.88
N LEU A 92 27.28 2.74 -10.94
CA LEU A 92 26.99 1.72 -11.95
C LEU A 92 26.72 2.35 -13.32
N ALA A 93 27.11 1.65 -14.39
CA ALA A 93 26.92 2.14 -15.75
C ALA A 93 25.45 2.05 -16.23
N ASP A 94 24.76 0.98 -15.87
CA ASP A 94 23.34 0.78 -16.21
C ASP A 94 22.47 0.79 -14.94
N VAL A 95 22.23 2.00 -14.46
CA VAL A 95 21.46 2.22 -13.23
C VAL A 95 20.00 1.80 -13.36
N LEU A 96 19.44 1.87 -14.57
CA LEU A 96 18.06 1.48 -14.81
C LEU A 96 17.86 -0.04 -14.76
N ALA A 97 18.78 -0.80 -15.41
CA ALA A 97 18.75 -2.26 -15.32
C ALA A 97 18.96 -2.73 -13.87
N PHE A 98 19.87 -2.09 -13.14
CA PHE A 98 20.08 -2.35 -11.71
C PHE A 98 18.81 -2.06 -10.90
N GLY A 99 18.22 -0.89 -11.10
CA GLY A 99 16.99 -0.49 -10.41
C GLY A 99 15.85 -1.51 -10.64
N ARG A 100 15.64 -1.93 -11.89
CA ARG A 100 14.62 -2.96 -12.23
C ARG A 100 14.90 -4.29 -11.55
N ALA A 101 16.13 -4.78 -11.62
CA ALA A 101 16.50 -6.07 -11.03
C ALA A 101 16.31 -6.09 -9.50
N LEU A 102 16.59 -4.98 -8.81
CA LEU A 102 16.35 -4.87 -7.38
C LEU A 102 14.88 -4.68 -7.07
N THR A 103 14.12 -3.96 -7.90
CA THR A 103 12.67 -3.85 -7.80
C THR A 103 12.01 -5.22 -7.88
N ASP A 104 12.40 -6.05 -8.85
CA ASP A 104 11.88 -7.41 -9.00
C ASP A 104 12.12 -8.26 -7.75
N VAL A 105 13.30 -8.18 -7.14
CA VAL A 105 13.61 -8.90 -5.89
C VAL A 105 12.73 -8.38 -4.73
N HIS A 106 12.63 -7.07 -4.59
CA HIS A 106 11.89 -6.45 -3.49
C HIS A 106 10.39 -6.72 -3.60
N MET A 107 9.83 -6.45 -4.76
CA MET A 107 8.40 -6.62 -5.03
C MET A 107 7.98 -8.09 -5.07
N GLY A 108 8.84 -8.98 -5.59
CA GLY A 108 8.60 -10.43 -5.53
C GLY A 108 8.43 -10.93 -4.10
N ALA A 109 9.28 -10.50 -3.17
CA ALA A 109 9.14 -10.87 -1.77
C ALA A 109 7.89 -10.28 -1.10
N LEU A 110 7.50 -9.04 -1.44
CA LEU A 110 6.27 -8.43 -0.96
C LEU A 110 5.03 -9.17 -1.52
N TYR A 111 5.07 -9.51 -2.80
CA TYR A 111 4.01 -10.28 -3.47
C TYR A 111 3.80 -11.65 -2.80
N GLU A 112 4.89 -12.41 -2.57
CA GLU A 112 4.85 -13.71 -1.90
C GLU A 112 4.36 -13.63 -0.46
N ALA A 113 4.52 -12.48 0.19
CA ALA A 113 4.02 -12.24 1.54
C ALA A 113 2.54 -11.85 1.58
N CYS A 114 1.87 -11.71 0.42
CA CYS A 114 0.45 -11.40 0.36
C CYS A 114 -0.42 -12.66 0.40
N SER A 115 -1.58 -12.56 1.02
CA SER A 115 -2.61 -13.59 0.98
C SER A 115 -4.00 -12.96 0.94
N VAL A 116 -4.94 -13.67 0.31
CA VAL A 116 -6.33 -13.19 0.18
C VAL A 116 -7.22 -14.01 1.11
N PRO A 117 -7.93 -13.37 2.06
CA PRO A 117 -8.95 -14.09 2.84
C PRO A 117 -10.05 -14.64 1.94
N LEU A 118 -10.40 -15.90 2.17
CA LEU A 118 -11.28 -16.69 1.28
C LEU A 118 -12.65 -16.06 1.02
N HIS A 119 -13.14 -15.23 1.92
CA HIS A 119 -14.46 -14.60 1.81
C HIS A 119 -14.46 -13.25 1.12
N HIS A 120 -13.30 -12.61 0.90
CA HIS A 120 -13.24 -11.24 0.37
C HIS A 120 -13.80 -11.13 -1.05
N GLU A 121 -13.51 -12.09 -1.94
CA GLU A 121 -14.08 -12.10 -3.29
C GLU A 121 -15.62 -12.18 -3.25
N ALA A 122 -16.18 -13.02 -2.38
CA ALA A 122 -17.63 -13.13 -2.23
C ALA A 122 -18.26 -11.84 -1.67
N VAL A 123 -17.57 -11.16 -0.75
CA VAL A 123 -18.00 -9.85 -0.23
C VAL A 123 -18.02 -8.82 -1.37
N LEU A 124 -16.93 -8.68 -2.15
CA LEU A 124 -16.89 -7.75 -3.27
C LEU A 124 -17.96 -8.08 -4.32
N THR A 125 -18.15 -9.37 -4.66
CA THR A 125 -19.19 -9.81 -5.56
C THR A 125 -20.58 -9.36 -5.11
N SER A 126 -20.89 -9.49 -3.82
CA SER A 126 -22.18 -9.09 -3.26
C SER A 126 -22.36 -7.56 -3.28
N LEU A 127 -21.31 -6.80 -3.00
CA LEU A 127 -21.34 -5.34 -3.01
C LEU A 127 -21.44 -4.76 -4.43
N ALA A 128 -20.84 -5.42 -5.41
CA ALA A 128 -20.86 -4.98 -6.82
C ALA A 128 -22.27 -4.94 -7.43
N ILE A 129 -23.27 -5.57 -6.79
CA ILE A 129 -24.67 -5.54 -7.25
C ILE A 129 -25.25 -4.12 -7.14
N ASP A 130 -24.95 -3.42 -6.05
CA ASP A 130 -25.59 -2.15 -5.70
C ASP A 130 -24.61 -0.96 -5.66
N TYR A 131 -23.30 -1.22 -5.56
CA TYR A 131 -22.29 -0.17 -5.34
C TYR A 131 -21.24 -0.19 -6.44
N ARG A 132 -20.78 1.00 -6.87
CA ARG A 132 -19.54 1.11 -7.64
C ARG A 132 -18.35 1.10 -6.70
N MET A 133 -17.33 0.34 -7.05
CA MET A 133 -16.16 0.19 -6.17
C MET A 133 -14.87 0.64 -6.87
N ALA A 134 -13.96 1.20 -6.08
CA ALA A 134 -12.62 1.57 -6.53
C ALA A 134 -11.58 1.19 -5.49
N LEU A 135 -10.33 1.05 -5.93
CA LEU A 135 -9.16 0.91 -5.08
C LEU A 135 -8.44 2.26 -4.97
N CYS A 136 -7.96 2.61 -3.77
CA CYS A 136 -7.06 3.72 -3.52
C CYS A 136 -5.92 3.27 -2.60
N SER A 137 -4.74 2.99 -3.15
CA SER A 137 -3.65 2.36 -2.41
C SER A 137 -2.37 3.18 -2.41
N ASN A 138 -1.72 3.25 -1.23
CA ASN A 138 -0.36 3.74 -1.09
C ASN A 138 0.61 2.59 -1.35
N PHE A 139 1.10 2.48 -2.59
CA PHE A 139 2.05 1.45 -2.97
C PHE A 139 3.05 1.94 -4.02
N SER A 140 4.32 1.62 -3.83
CA SER A 140 5.45 2.16 -4.60
C SER A 140 5.78 1.41 -5.89
N ASP A 141 4.93 0.45 -6.30
CA ASP A 141 5.02 -0.29 -7.58
C ASP A 141 3.63 -0.71 -8.05
N ALA A 142 3.07 0.01 -8.99
CA ALA A 142 1.71 -0.18 -9.47
C ALA A 142 1.53 -1.51 -10.20
N ALA A 143 2.57 -2.00 -10.87
CA ALA A 143 2.51 -3.28 -11.58
C ALA A 143 2.28 -4.44 -10.60
N THR A 144 3.00 -4.45 -9.48
CA THR A 144 2.81 -5.46 -8.42
C THR A 144 1.45 -5.34 -7.75
N ALA A 145 0.98 -4.11 -7.42
CA ALA A 145 -0.36 -3.93 -6.85
C ALA A 145 -1.46 -4.46 -7.79
N ARG A 146 -1.36 -4.17 -9.08
CA ARG A 146 -2.32 -4.67 -10.10
C ARG A 146 -2.26 -6.19 -10.25
N ALA A 147 -1.07 -6.78 -10.21
CA ALA A 147 -0.91 -8.24 -10.25
C ALA A 147 -1.57 -8.93 -9.04
N ILE A 148 -1.41 -8.37 -7.83
CA ILE A 148 -2.05 -8.86 -6.61
C ILE A 148 -3.58 -8.80 -6.73
N VAL A 149 -4.13 -7.66 -7.18
CA VAL A 149 -5.57 -7.47 -7.37
C VAL A 149 -6.13 -8.46 -8.41
N SER A 150 -5.41 -8.67 -9.50
CA SER A 150 -5.79 -9.58 -10.58
C SER A 150 -5.80 -11.04 -10.13
N GLU A 151 -4.75 -11.48 -9.43
CA GLU A 151 -4.67 -12.85 -8.89
C GLU A 151 -5.73 -13.11 -7.82
N ALA A 152 -6.08 -12.07 -7.03
CA ALA A 152 -7.17 -12.13 -6.06
C ALA A 152 -8.56 -12.20 -6.69
N GLY A 153 -8.69 -12.02 -8.01
CA GLY A 153 -9.99 -12.01 -8.71
C GLY A 153 -10.80 -10.73 -8.47
N PHE A 154 -10.17 -9.64 -8.03
CA PHE A 154 -10.90 -8.41 -7.67
C PHE A 154 -11.12 -7.46 -8.85
N ASP A 155 -10.34 -7.56 -9.94
CA ASP A 155 -10.46 -6.70 -11.13
C ASP A 155 -11.90 -6.49 -11.62
N PRO A 156 -12.74 -7.54 -11.76
CA PRO A 156 -14.09 -7.37 -12.30
C PRO A 156 -15.01 -6.53 -11.43
N HIS A 157 -14.65 -6.35 -10.16
CA HIS A 157 -15.44 -5.61 -9.17
C HIS A 157 -15.01 -4.14 -9.03
N LEU A 158 -13.82 -3.79 -9.53
CA LEU A 158 -13.24 -2.46 -9.36
C LEU A 158 -13.37 -1.64 -10.64
N MET A 159 -14.10 -0.53 -10.56
CA MET A 159 -14.26 0.43 -11.65
C MET A 159 -12.95 1.21 -11.94
N ALA A 160 -12.16 1.43 -10.92
CA ALA A 160 -10.88 2.13 -11.00
C ALA A 160 -9.90 1.63 -9.92
N MET A 161 -8.62 1.72 -10.24
CA MET A 161 -7.53 1.51 -9.30
C MET A 161 -6.62 2.74 -9.35
N VAL A 162 -6.58 3.47 -8.24
CA VAL A 162 -5.74 4.65 -8.05
C VAL A 162 -4.60 4.28 -7.12
N ILE A 163 -3.39 4.24 -7.65
CA ILE A 163 -2.20 3.77 -6.94
C ILE A 163 -1.22 4.95 -6.84
N SER A 164 -0.66 5.16 -5.66
CA SER A 164 0.18 6.33 -5.37
C SER A 164 1.42 6.44 -6.26
N GLU A 165 2.00 5.32 -6.70
CA GLU A 165 3.13 5.33 -7.62
C GLU A 165 2.78 6.01 -8.96
N GLU A 166 1.60 5.71 -9.53
CA GLU A 166 1.13 6.32 -10.78
C GLU A 166 0.75 7.80 -10.59
N MET A 167 0.33 8.17 -9.37
CA MET A 167 -0.11 9.54 -9.04
C MET A 167 1.04 10.46 -8.60
N GLY A 168 2.17 9.89 -8.18
CA GLY A 168 3.28 10.64 -7.57
C GLY A 168 2.96 11.20 -6.18
N VAL A 169 1.75 10.95 -5.66
CA VAL A 169 1.30 11.39 -4.33
C VAL A 169 0.57 10.27 -3.62
N ARG A 170 0.58 10.30 -2.29
CA ARG A 170 0.01 9.25 -1.45
C ARG A 170 -1.01 9.78 -0.45
N LYS A 171 -1.96 8.94 -0.01
CA LYS A 171 -2.82 9.23 1.12
C LYS A 171 -1.97 9.61 2.36
N PRO A 172 -2.36 10.60 3.17
CA PRO A 172 -3.66 11.28 3.19
C PRO A 172 -3.76 12.52 2.28
N ARG A 173 -2.84 12.73 1.34
CA ARG A 173 -2.93 13.89 0.44
C ARG A 173 -4.23 13.86 -0.36
N ARG A 174 -4.81 15.06 -0.50
CA ARG A 174 -6.12 15.26 -1.11
C ARG A 174 -6.16 14.81 -2.57
N GLU A 175 -5.06 14.99 -3.30
CA GLU A 175 -4.98 14.78 -4.73
C GLU A 175 -5.29 13.33 -5.15
N ILE A 176 -4.77 12.34 -4.41
CA ILE A 176 -5.04 10.93 -4.72
C ILE A 176 -6.49 10.54 -4.39
N LEU A 177 -7.05 11.14 -3.33
CA LEU A 177 -8.44 10.91 -2.93
C LEU A 177 -9.42 11.58 -3.88
N ASP A 178 -9.14 12.80 -4.33
CA ASP A 178 -9.94 13.50 -5.35
C ASP A 178 -9.95 12.72 -6.68
N ALA A 179 -8.80 12.19 -7.13
CA ALA A 179 -8.74 11.34 -8.31
C ALA A 179 -9.63 10.08 -8.18
N THR A 180 -9.69 9.51 -6.97
CA THR A 180 -10.55 8.34 -6.69
C THR A 180 -12.04 8.71 -6.68
N ILE A 181 -12.39 9.85 -6.08
CA ILE A 181 -13.76 10.39 -6.08
C ILE A 181 -14.23 10.67 -7.52
N ASP A 182 -13.37 11.33 -8.32
CA ASP A 182 -13.65 11.65 -9.72
C ASP A 182 -13.86 10.39 -10.56
N ALA A 183 -13.05 9.34 -10.33
CA ALA A 183 -13.19 8.07 -11.02
C ALA A 183 -14.54 7.38 -10.72
N LEU A 184 -15.06 7.49 -9.50
CA LEU A 184 -16.38 6.97 -9.14
C LEU A 184 -17.53 7.83 -9.66
N GLY A 185 -17.33 9.14 -9.80
CA GLY A 185 -18.32 10.08 -10.32
C GLY A 185 -19.49 10.34 -9.36
N PHE A 186 -19.25 10.26 -8.05
CA PHE A 186 -20.22 10.56 -7.00
C PHE A 186 -19.78 11.73 -6.12
N ALA A 187 -20.71 12.34 -5.42
CA ALA A 187 -20.34 13.32 -4.40
C ALA A 187 -19.58 12.63 -3.26
N PRO A 188 -18.58 13.29 -2.63
CA PRO A 188 -17.77 12.65 -1.58
C PRO A 188 -18.59 12.01 -0.46
N ASN A 189 -19.67 12.66 -0.01
CA ASN A 189 -20.56 12.14 1.04
C ASN A 189 -21.45 10.97 0.61
N GLU A 190 -21.43 10.58 -0.67
CA GLU A 190 -22.04 9.37 -1.21
C GLU A 190 -21.04 8.20 -1.31
N ILE A 191 -19.79 8.42 -0.88
CA ILE A 191 -18.70 7.44 -0.95
C ILE A 191 -18.30 7.02 0.45
N LEU A 192 -18.10 5.72 0.63
CA LEU A 192 -17.56 5.11 1.85
C LEU A 192 -16.13 4.64 1.59
N HIS A 193 -15.17 5.17 2.32
CA HIS A 193 -13.78 4.70 2.27
C HIS A 193 -13.54 3.66 3.36
N VAL A 194 -12.99 2.51 2.99
CA VAL A 194 -12.70 1.38 3.88
C VAL A 194 -11.19 1.14 3.87
N GLY A 195 -10.56 1.21 5.03
CA GLY A 195 -9.11 1.00 5.17
C GLY A 195 -8.71 0.73 6.61
N ASP A 196 -7.47 0.29 6.80
CA ASP A 196 -6.91 -0.08 8.12
C ASP A 196 -6.12 1.08 8.77
N ASN A 197 -5.61 2.02 7.97
CA ASN A 197 -4.70 3.06 8.44
C ASN A 197 -5.43 4.34 8.85
N LEU A 198 -5.36 4.67 10.15
CA LEU A 198 -6.06 5.83 10.72
C LEU A 198 -5.65 7.18 10.07
N VAL A 199 -4.39 7.35 9.66
CA VAL A 199 -3.93 8.60 9.03
C VAL A 199 -4.22 8.58 7.52
N ALA A 200 -3.77 7.54 6.82
CA ALA A 200 -3.91 7.50 5.37
C ALA A 200 -5.38 7.40 4.94
N ASP A 201 -6.15 6.51 5.57
CA ASP A 201 -7.51 6.19 5.14
C ASP A 201 -8.57 7.01 5.88
N ILE A 202 -8.50 7.06 7.20
CA ILE A 202 -9.58 7.69 7.98
C ILE A 202 -9.45 9.21 7.94
N GLU A 203 -8.29 9.76 8.31
CA GLU A 203 -8.07 11.20 8.28
C GLU A 203 -8.17 11.74 6.85
N GLY A 204 -7.48 11.08 5.90
CA GLY A 204 -7.49 11.48 4.49
C GLY A 204 -8.90 11.51 3.90
N ALA A 205 -9.66 10.42 4.03
CA ALA A 205 -11.00 10.31 3.49
C ALA A 205 -11.99 11.27 4.18
N THR A 206 -11.89 11.46 5.51
CA THR A 206 -12.68 12.45 6.24
C THR A 206 -12.42 13.87 5.74
N ALA A 207 -11.14 14.24 5.53
CA ALA A 207 -10.77 15.53 4.96
C ALA A 207 -11.24 15.70 3.52
N ALA A 208 -11.40 14.61 2.76
CA ALA A 208 -11.99 14.61 1.44
C ALA A 208 -13.53 14.67 1.44
N GLY A 209 -14.17 14.55 2.58
CA GLY A 209 -15.64 14.61 2.75
C GLY A 209 -16.33 13.27 2.52
N MET A 210 -15.59 12.18 2.46
CA MET A 210 -16.12 10.81 2.41
C MET A 210 -16.54 10.31 3.80
N ARG A 211 -17.39 9.28 3.83
CA ARG A 211 -17.65 8.49 5.02
C ARG A 211 -16.54 7.46 5.19
N THR A 212 -16.29 7.01 6.42
CA THR A 212 -15.14 6.16 6.71
C THR A 212 -15.49 4.90 7.50
N VAL A 213 -14.84 3.79 7.15
CA VAL A 213 -14.82 2.55 7.90
C VAL A 213 -13.37 2.20 8.24
N TRP A 214 -13.07 2.12 9.50
CA TRP A 214 -11.79 1.60 9.97
C TRP A 214 -11.86 0.08 10.11
N LEU A 215 -11.08 -0.63 9.32
CA LEU A 215 -10.97 -2.08 9.38
C LEU A 215 -9.88 -2.46 10.38
N THR A 216 -10.22 -3.25 11.41
CA THR A 216 -9.30 -3.53 12.52
C THR A 216 -8.71 -4.93 12.51
N ARG A 217 -9.03 -5.75 11.53
CA ARG A 217 -8.67 -7.18 11.47
C ARG A 217 -7.17 -7.46 11.66
N GLN A 218 -6.31 -6.64 11.10
CA GLN A 218 -4.85 -6.78 11.21
C GLN A 218 -4.26 -5.89 12.32
N ILE A 219 -5.09 -5.17 13.08
CA ILE A 219 -4.65 -4.30 14.15
C ILE A 219 -4.58 -5.09 15.47
N GLY A 220 -3.37 -5.30 15.99
CA GLY A 220 -3.16 -6.15 17.18
C GLY A 220 -3.85 -5.63 18.45
N ASP A 221 -3.98 -4.31 18.61
CA ASP A 221 -4.67 -3.65 19.73
C ASP A 221 -5.39 -2.40 19.21
N PRO A 222 -6.63 -2.53 18.70
CA PRO A 222 -7.41 -1.42 18.16
C PRO A 222 -7.70 -0.32 19.20
N GLU A 223 -7.95 -0.67 20.45
CA GLU A 223 -8.23 0.31 21.51
C GLU A 223 -6.99 1.17 21.78
N ALA A 224 -5.80 0.56 21.89
CA ALA A 224 -4.57 1.29 22.08
C ALA A 224 -4.14 2.09 20.83
N ALA A 225 -4.46 1.61 19.62
CA ALA A 225 -4.24 2.36 18.39
C ALA A 225 -5.11 3.62 18.36
N MET A 226 -6.40 3.49 18.65
CA MET A 226 -7.35 4.59 18.70
C MET A 226 -7.01 5.60 19.82
N ALA A 227 -6.60 5.13 20.98
CA ALA A 227 -6.24 6.01 22.12
C ALA A 227 -5.02 6.90 21.83
N ARG A 228 -4.14 6.50 20.90
CA ARG A 228 -2.96 7.28 20.49
C ARG A 228 -3.20 8.17 19.27
N TYR A 229 -4.32 7.98 18.61
CA TYR A 229 -4.67 8.72 17.42
C TYR A 229 -5.37 10.04 17.78
N GLU A 230 -4.86 11.15 17.25
CA GLU A 230 -5.35 12.51 17.54
C GLU A 230 -6.25 13.08 16.41
N GLY A 231 -6.43 12.33 15.32
CA GLY A 231 -7.22 12.75 14.16
C GLY A 231 -8.73 12.50 14.32
N PRO A 232 -9.51 12.66 13.23
CA PRO A 232 -10.94 12.46 13.22
C PRO A 232 -11.31 11.00 13.49
N GLN A 233 -12.35 10.79 14.32
CA GLN A 233 -12.85 9.44 14.55
C GLN A 233 -13.46 8.84 13.27
N PRO A 234 -13.27 7.54 12.98
CA PRO A 234 -13.96 6.88 11.89
C PRO A 234 -15.49 6.90 12.12
N ASP A 235 -16.26 7.01 11.05
CA ASP A 235 -17.73 6.89 11.17
C ASP A 235 -18.13 5.51 11.68
N PHE A 236 -17.39 4.47 11.27
CA PHE A 236 -17.61 3.07 11.68
C PHE A 236 -16.27 2.37 11.87
N ALA A 237 -16.29 1.34 12.71
CA ALA A 237 -15.20 0.37 12.80
C ALA A 237 -15.78 -1.04 12.59
N LEU A 238 -15.07 -1.85 11.82
CA LEU A 238 -15.39 -3.25 11.58
C LEU A 238 -14.17 -4.11 11.88
N GLU A 239 -14.40 -5.27 12.45
CA GLU A 239 -13.33 -6.25 12.67
C GLU A 239 -12.98 -7.01 11.38
N ASP A 240 -13.96 -7.24 10.51
CA ASP A 240 -13.78 -7.96 9.26
C ASP A 240 -14.66 -7.40 8.13
N LEU A 241 -14.21 -7.53 6.87
CA LEU A 241 -15.01 -7.13 5.70
C LEU A 241 -16.31 -7.92 5.55
N LEU A 242 -16.43 -9.07 6.18
CA LEU A 242 -17.65 -9.89 6.15
C LEU A 242 -18.88 -9.11 6.65
N ASP A 243 -18.69 -8.15 7.55
CA ASP A 243 -19.76 -7.33 8.10
C ASP A 243 -20.10 -6.10 7.24
N LEU A 244 -19.29 -5.76 6.26
CA LEU A 244 -19.47 -4.57 5.43
C LEU A 244 -20.79 -4.57 4.64
N PRO A 245 -21.25 -5.67 4.01
CA PRO A 245 -22.55 -5.68 3.31
C PRO A 245 -23.73 -5.32 4.23
N VAL A 246 -23.70 -5.79 5.48
CA VAL A 246 -24.75 -5.48 6.46
C VAL A 246 -24.70 -4.01 6.88
N LEU A 247 -23.49 -3.45 7.03
CA LEU A 247 -23.31 -2.04 7.36
C LEU A 247 -23.87 -1.15 6.24
N VAL A 248 -23.43 -1.36 4.98
CA VAL A 248 -23.84 -0.48 3.88
C VAL A 248 -25.33 -0.58 3.56
N ALA A 249 -25.93 -1.75 3.73
CA ALA A 249 -27.39 -1.91 3.60
C ALA A 249 -28.17 -1.01 4.59
N ARG A 250 -27.66 -0.81 5.80
CA ARG A 250 -28.26 0.10 6.81
C ARG A 250 -28.07 1.58 6.47
N LEU A 251 -27.03 1.93 5.69
CA LEU A 251 -26.75 3.30 5.27
C LEU A 251 -27.52 3.70 4.00
N GLY A 252 -28.08 2.76 3.31
CA GLY A 252 -28.83 2.94 2.06
C GLY A 252 -30.34 3.18 2.27
N VAL A 253 -30.83 3.09 3.50
CA VAL A 253 -32.27 3.27 3.84
C VAL A 253 -32.58 4.72 4.17
#